data_fae6dcb7f44730ca328c5d3415475d00
#
_entry.id   fae6dcb7f44730ca328c5d3415475d00
#
_cell.length_a   1.000
_cell.length_b   1.000
_cell.length_c   1.000
_cell.angle_alpha   90.00
_cell.angle_beta   90.00
_cell.angle_gamma   90.00
#
_symmetry.space_group_name_H-M   'P 1'
#
loop_
_entity.id
_entity.type
_entity.pdbx_description
1 polymer ?
#
loop_
_entity_poly.entity_id
_entity_poly.type
_entity_poly.pdbx_seq_one_letter_code
_entity_poly.pdbx_strand_id
1 'polypeptide(L)'
;LGHGAYGVQAASENYFGKSVKDLNLAECSMLAGLPQAPSKYSPFRHPERAKQRQIYVLNRMVEEGYIDNIQATEAINTQLDIKPRRNLYIEEIPFYTEHVRRYIQDKYGKDALYTQGLQVYTAVNIEMQKIARREIQKGLFELDKRSGFRGPLQQIKPEEIESFSQTVQTE
;
A
#
# COMPACT_ATOMS: atom_id res chain seq x y z
N LEU A 1 -13.98 3.66 2.90
CA LEU A 1 -13.10 4.70 3.46
C LEU A 1 -11.86 4.99 2.58
N GLY A 2 -11.84 4.51 1.33
CA GLY A 2 -10.71 4.63 0.42
C GLY A 2 -9.63 3.56 0.64
N HIS A 3 -8.67 3.47 -0.30
CA HIS A 3 -7.54 2.53 -0.26
C HIS A 3 -7.93 1.06 0.03
N GLY A 4 -9.09 0.62 -0.46
CA GLY A 4 -9.58 -0.75 -0.22
C GLY A 4 -10.03 -1.02 1.22
N ALA A 5 -10.22 0.01 2.05
CA ALA A 5 -10.68 -0.15 3.42
C ALA A 5 -12.22 -0.21 3.49
N TYR A 6 -12.74 -1.37 3.78
CA TYR A 6 -14.16 -1.60 4.07
C TYR A 6 -14.37 -1.67 5.58
N GLY A 7 -15.09 -0.67 6.13
CA GLY A 7 -15.30 -0.49 7.56
C GLY A 7 -14.18 0.28 8.28
N VAL A 8 -14.48 0.73 9.52
CA VAL A 8 -13.57 1.60 10.28
C VAL A 8 -12.35 0.86 10.82
N GLN A 9 -12.47 -0.43 11.18
CA GLN A 9 -11.34 -1.24 11.62
C GLN A 9 -10.30 -1.37 10.50
N ALA A 10 -10.73 -1.74 9.28
CA ALA A 10 -9.82 -1.85 8.14
C ALA A 10 -9.20 -0.49 7.77
N ALA A 11 -9.94 0.61 7.93
CA ALA A 11 -9.41 1.96 7.70
C ALA A 11 -8.36 2.33 8.76
N SER A 12 -8.62 2.06 10.05
CA SER A 12 -7.66 2.29 11.12
C SER A 12 -6.33 1.57 10.86
N GLU A 13 -6.40 0.29 10.51
CA GLU A 13 -5.23 -0.51 10.15
C GLU A 13 -4.51 0.01 8.91
N ASN A 14 -5.27 0.42 7.86
CA ASN A 14 -4.71 0.90 6.61
C ASN A 14 -4.02 2.26 6.71
N TYR A 15 -4.56 3.18 7.52
CA TYR A 15 -4.06 4.54 7.61
C TYR A 15 -3.07 4.72 8.76
N PHE A 16 -3.26 3.99 9.88
CA PHE A 16 -2.50 4.21 11.12
C PHE A 16 -1.77 2.95 11.63
N GLY A 17 -2.08 1.77 11.08
CA GLY A 17 -1.46 0.51 11.51
C GLY A 17 -1.87 0.05 12.90
N LYS A 18 -3.03 0.49 13.42
CA LYS A 18 -3.53 0.15 14.76
C LYS A 18 -5.01 -0.23 14.76
N SER A 19 -5.45 -0.86 15.85
CA SER A 19 -6.87 -1.15 16.05
C SER A 19 -7.68 0.13 16.17
N VAL A 20 -8.93 0.09 15.74
CA VAL A 20 -9.86 1.22 15.89
C VAL A 20 -10.04 1.66 17.35
N LYS A 21 -9.85 0.74 18.31
CA LYS A 21 -9.94 1.02 19.76
C LYS A 21 -8.80 1.89 20.27
N ASP A 22 -7.67 1.90 19.57
CA ASP A 22 -6.44 2.59 19.95
C ASP A 22 -6.29 3.95 19.24
N LEU A 23 -7.30 4.35 18.48
CA LEU A 23 -7.30 5.63 17.78
C LEU A 23 -7.51 6.81 18.77
N ASN A 24 -6.73 7.86 18.59
CA ASN A 24 -6.96 9.13 19.25
C ASN A 24 -8.00 9.99 18.49
N LEU A 25 -8.40 11.11 19.10
CA LEU A 25 -9.41 12.01 18.52
C LEU A 25 -9.01 12.57 17.16
N ALA A 26 -7.74 12.91 16.96
CA ALA A 26 -7.23 13.41 15.68
C ALA A 26 -7.33 12.37 14.59
N GLU A 27 -7.05 11.10 14.88
CA GLU A 27 -7.16 9.98 13.93
C GLU A 27 -8.63 9.62 13.65
N CYS A 28 -9.47 9.60 14.68
CA CYS A 28 -10.91 9.39 14.53
C CYS A 28 -11.55 10.44 13.61
N SER A 29 -11.24 11.72 13.84
CA SER A 29 -11.79 12.82 13.04
C SER A 29 -11.31 12.80 11.58
N MET A 30 -10.07 12.36 11.34
CA MET A 30 -9.55 12.14 9.98
C MET A 30 -10.36 11.05 9.27
N LEU A 31 -10.56 9.88 9.90
CA LEU A 31 -11.36 8.79 9.32
C LEU A 31 -12.81 9.19 9.08
N ALA A 32 -13.41 9.94 10.01
CA ALA A 32 -14.78 10.43 9.89
C ALA A 32 -14.97 11.42 8.72
N GLY A 33 -13.91 12.09 8.31
CA GLY A 33 -13.92 12.98 7.16
C GLY A 33 -13.95 12.29 5.79
N LEU A 34 -13.46 11.04 5.71
CA LEU A 34 -13.26 10.31 4.45
C LEU A 34 -14.55 9.91 3.71
N PRO A 35 -15.66 9.47 4.38
CA PRO A 35 -16.84 8.95 3.70
C PRO A 35 -17.45 9.89 2.66
N GLN A 36 -17.33 11.19 2.84
CA GLN A 36 -17.87 12.17 1.89
C GLN A 36 -17.25 12.04 0.48
N ALA A 37 -15.92 11.90 0.41
CA ALA A 37 -15.19 11.75 -0.85
C ALA A 37 -13.80 11.14 -0.59
N PRO A 38 -13.67 9.82 -0.45
CA PRO A 38 -12.43 9.18 -0.02
C PRO A 38 -11.21 9.48 -0.89
N SER A 39 -11.41 9.61 -2.20
CA SER A 39 -10.32 9.93 -3.13
C SER A 39 -9.87 11.40 -3.03
N LYS A 40 -10.81 12.32 -2.79
CA LYS A 40 -10.55 13.76 -2.67
C LYS A 40 -9.85 14.12 -1.37
N TYR A 41 -10.21 13.42 -0.29
CA TYR A 41 -9.69 13.65 1.06
C TYR A 41 -8.66 12.61 1.50
N SER A 42 -8.11 11.84 0.55
CA SER A 42 -7.05 10.87 0.85
C SER A 42 -5.83 11.57 1.43
N PRO A 43 -5.42 11.26 2.66
CA PRO A 43 -4.25 11.90 3.28
C PRO A 43 -2.94 11.54 2.58
N PHE A 44 -2.89 10.43 1.83
CA PHE A 44 -1.74 10.04 1.02
C PHE A 44 -1.57 10.88 -0.25
N ARG A 45 -2.70 11.30 -0.87
CA ARG A 45 -2.67 12.02 -2.15
C ARG A 45 -2.83 13.52 -1.97
N HIS A 46 -3.64 13.93 -1.00
CA HIS A 46 -4.04 15.31 -0.78
C HIS A 46 -4.02 15.67 0.72
N PRO A 47 -2.83 15.68 1.37
CA PRO A 47 -2.69 15.88 2.81
C PRO A 47 -3.37 17.16 3.31
N GLU A 48 -3.23 18.26 2.57
CA GLU A 48 -3.84 19.54 2.91
C GLU A 48 -5.39 19.48 2.92
N ARG A 49 -5.97 18.85 1.91
CA ARG A 49 -7.44 18.67 1.85
C ARG A 49 -7.95 17.75 2.95
N ALA A 50 -7.19 16.71 3.24
CA ALA A 50 -7.49 15.80 4.34
C ALA A 50 -7.47 16.54 5.67
N LYS A 51 -6.46 17.40 5.90
CA LYS A 51 -6.34 18.23 7.09
C LYS A 51 -7.50 19.23 7.21
N GLN A 52 -7.85 19.94 6.15
CA GLN A 52 -9.01 20.84 6.13
C GLN A 52 -10.30 20.08 6.45
N ARG A 53 -10.47 18.88 5.93
CA ARG A 53 -11.64 18.05 6.20
C ARG A 53 -11.67 17.56 7.65
N GLN A 54 -10.54 17.20 8.24
CA GLN A 54 -10.39 16.86 9.64
C GLN A 54 -10.83 18.05 10.54
N ILE A 55 -10.34 19.25 10.26
CA ILE A 55 -10.70 20.48 10.99
C ILE A 55 -12.20 20.71 10.92
N TYR A 56 -12.81 20.57 9.74
CA TYR A 56 -14.26 20.68 9.59
C TYR A 56 -15.01 19.68 10.49
N VAL A 57 -14.56 18.43 10.55
CA VAL A 57 -15.20 17.40 11.41
C VAL A 57 -15.08 17.79 12.89
N LEU A 58 -13.89 18.21 13.33
CA LEU A 58 -13.66 18.61 14.72
C LEU A 58 -14.52 19.83 15.12
N ASN A 59 -14.64 20.82 14.25
CA ASN A 59 -15.51 21.97 14.50
C ASN A 59 -16.99 21.55 14.62
N ARG A 60 -17.44 20.64 13.76
CA ARG A 60 -18.80 20.10 13.88
C ARG A 60 -19.00 19.32 15.18
N MET A 61 -17.99 18.59 15.64
CA MET A 61 -18.07 17.87 16.93
C MET A 61 -18.17 18.85 18.11
N VAL A 62 -17.53 20.01 18.03
CA VAL A 62 -17.68 21.08 19.03
C VAL A 62 -19.09 21.69 18.98
N GLU A 63 -19.59 22.03 17.79
CA GLU A 63 -20.92 22.62 17.60
C GLU A 63 -22.04 21.71 18.13
N GLU A 64 -21.89 20.39 17.94
CA GLU A 64 -22.85 19.38 18.42
C GLU A 64 -22.60 18.95 19.89
N GLY A 65 -21.59 19.52 20.56
CA GLY A 65 -21.30 19.27 21.98
C GLY A 65 -20.65 17.94 22.31
N TYR A 66 -20.07 17.25 21.31
CA TYR A 66 -19.34 15.98 21.53
C TYR A 66 -17.98 16.19 22.17
N ILE A 67 -17.32 17.31 21.87
CA ILE A 67 -16.02 17.70 22.41
C ILE A 67 -16.01 19.20 22.74
N ASP A 68 -15.07 19.63 23.55
CA ASP A 68 -14.83 21.07 23.81
C ASP A 68 -13.79 21.68 22.83
N ASN A 69 -13.64 22.99 22.89
CA ASN A 69 -12.71 23.75 22.07
C ASN A 69 -11.23 23.37 22.32
N ILE A 70 -10.90 23.00 23.57
CA ILE A 70 -9.54 22.65 23.96
C ILE A 70 -9.17 21.32 23.29
N GLN A 71 -10.04 20.31 23.41
CA GLN A 71 -9.87 19.00 22.77
C GLN A 71 -9.78 19.11 21.24
N ALA A 72 -10.62 19.96 20.62
CA ALA A 72 -10.55 20.21 19.19
C ALA A 72 -9.21 20.81 18.77
N THR A 73 -8.73 21.81 19.51
CA THR A 73 -7.45 22.48 19.22
C THR A 73 -6.26 21.52 19.38
N GLU A 74 -6.24 20.70 20.43
CA GLU A 74 -5.23 19.67 20.63
C GLU A 74 -5.22 18.65 19.47
N ALA A 75 -6.41 18.19 19.07
CA ALA A 75 -6.54 17.25 17.95
C ALA A 75 -6.10 17.88 16.60
N ILE A 76 -6.39 19.15 16.37
CA ILE A 76 -5.93 19.88 15.19
C ILE A 76 -4.40 19.97 15.15
N ASN A 77 -3.75 20.22 16.28
CA ASN A 77 -2.31 20.38 16.38
C ASN A 77 -1.56 19.03 16.43
N THR A 78 -2.27 17.92 16.67
CA THR A 78 -1.67 16.59 16.69
C THR A 78 -1.22 16.22 15.30
N GLN A 79 0.06 15.88 15.18
CA GLN A 79 0.62 15.34 13.95
C GLN A 79 0.15 13.89 13.76
N LEU A 80 -0.43 13.59 12.61
CA LEU A 80 -0.87 12.25 12.26
C LEU A 80 0.27 11.46 11.63
N ASP A 81 0.59 10.30 12.20
CA ASP A 81 1.53 9.34 11.63
C ASP A 81 0.80 8.41 10.65
N ILE A 82 0.62 8.90 9.43
CA ILE A 82 -0.10 8.16 8.39
C ILE A 82 0.87 7.25 7.65
N LYS A 83 0.71 5.95 7.86
CA LYS A 83 1.54 4.92 7.23
C LYS A 83 0.76 4.20 6.14
N PRO A 84 1.29 4.13 4.90
CA PRO A 84 0.68 3.27 3.89
C PRO A 84 0.71 1.82 4.41
N ARG A 85 -0.41 1.13 4.30
CA ARG A 85 -0.46 -0.30 4.64
C ARG A 85 0.56 -1.05 3.79
N ARG A 86 1.61 -1.53 4.40
CA ARG A 86 2.53 -2.47 3.78
C ARG A 86 1.92 -3.87 3.83
N ASN A 87 1.56 -4.39 2.69
CA ASN A 87 1.25 -5.80 2.60
C ASN A 87 2.56 -6.55 2.35
N LEU A 88 3.21 -7.00 3.42
CA LEU A 88 4.49 -7.71 3.37
C LEU A 88 4.46 -8.90 2.41
N TYR A 89 3.34 -9.59 2.29
CA TYR A 89 3.22 -10.72 1.38
C TYR A 89 3.23 -10.28 -0.10
N ILE A 90 2.68 -9.10 -0.42
CA ILE A 90 2.70 -8.57 -1.79
C ILE A 90 4.04 -7.89 -2.08
N GLU A 91 4.58 -7.12 -1.15
CA GLU A 91 5.81 -6.34 -1.35
C GLU A 91 7.06 -7.20 -1.30
N GLU A 92 7.16 -8.09 -0.32
CA GLU A 92 8.37 -8.85 -0.03
C GLU A 92 8.44 -10.19 -0.80
N ILE A 93 7.30 -10.84 -0.98
CA ILE A 93 7.20 -12.15 -1.63
C ILE A 93 6.13 -12.20 -2.74
N PRO A 94 6.15 -11.27 -3.70
CA PRO A 94 5.06 -11.11 -4.68
C PRO A 94 4.81 -12.37 -5.53
N PHE A 95 5.87 -13.08 -5.93
CA PHE A 95 5.74 -14.29 -6.74
C PHE A 95 5.05 -15.43 -6.00
N TYR A 96 5.37 -15.62 -4.72
CA TYR A 96 4.72 -16.64 -3.90
C TYR A 96 3.25 -16.27 -3.67
N THR A 97 2.96 -15.03 -3.34
CA THR A 97 1.59 -14.54 -3.14
C THR A 97 0.75 -14.71 -4.39
N GLU A 98 1.29 -14.39 -5.56
CA GLU A 98 0.58 -14.56 -6.83
C GLU A 98 0.37 -16.05 -7.15
N HIS A 99 1.32 -16.93 -6.85
CA HIS A 99 1.14 -18.36 -6.99
C HIS A 99 -0.02 -18.88 -6.12
N VAL A 100 -0.06 -18.48 -4.85
CA VAL A 100 -1.14 -18.86 -3.93
C VAL A 100 -2.48 -18.29 -4.41
N ARG A 101 -2.51 -17.03 -4.87
CA ARG A 101 -3.71 -16.40 -5.41
C ARG A 101 -4.27 -17.21 -6.59
N ARG A 102 -3.43 -17.59 -7.54
CA ARG A 102 -3.83 -18.41 -8.70
C ARG A 102 -4.38 -19.77 -8.25
N TYR A 103 -3.67 -20.46 -7.38
CA TYR A 103 -4.11 -21.73 -6.84
C TYR A 103 -5.50 -21.67 -6.20
N ILE A 104 -5.75 -20.63 -5.38
CA ILE A 104 -7.04 -20.42 -4.73
C ILE A 104 -8.13 -20.10 -5.76
N GLN A 105 -7.82 -19.27 -6.75
CA GLN A 105 -8.74 -18.95 -7.84
C GLN A 105 -9.14 -20.18 -8.64
N ASP A 106 -8.18 -21.04 -8.99
CA ASP A 106 -8.43 -22.26 -9.76
C ASP A 106 -9.25 -23.27 -8.96
N LYS A 107 -9.01 -23.37 -7.66
CA LYS A 107 -9.68 -24.36 -6.80
C LYS A 107 -11.06 -23.93 -6.33
N TYR A 108 -11.27 -22.66 -6.01
CA TYR A 108 -12.50 -22.14 -5.39
C TYR A 108 -13.25 -21.12 -6.26
N GLY A 109 -12.70 -20.73 -7.37
CA GLY A 109 -13.27 -19.75 -8.28
C GLY A 109 -12.98 -18.31 -7.92
N LYS A 110 -13.18 -17.41 -8.88
CA LYS A 110 -12.90 -15.97 -8.76
C LYS A 110 -13.79 -15.29 -7.72
N ASP A 111 -15.06 -15.67 -7.68
CA ASP A 111 -16.02 -15.05 -6.76
C ASP A 111 -15.68 -15.37 -5.30
N ALA A 112 -15.31 -16.61 -4.99
CA ALA A 112 -14.87 -16.99 -3.66
C ALA A 112 -13.64 -16.18 -3.23
N LEU A 113 -12.66 -16.03 -4.12
CA LEU A 113 -11.41 -15.29 -3.83
C LEU A 113 -11.65 -13.82 -3.48
N TYR A 114 -12.59 -13.14 -4.16
CA TYR A 114 -12.75 -11.68 -4.03
C TYR A 114 -13.95 -11.24 -3.18
N THR A 115 -14.95 -12.11 -2.94
CA THR A 115 -16.19 -11.70 -2.29
C THR A 115 -16.49 -12.43 -0.99
N GLN A 116 -15.92 -13.63 -0.75
CA GLN A 116 -16.26 -14.45 0.42
C GLN A 116 -15.37 -14.22 1.64
N GLY A 117 -14.41 -13.28 1.58
CA GLY A 117 -13.56 -12.94 2.71
C GLY A 117 -12.64 -14.08 3.16
N LEU A 118 -12.13 -14.87 2.23
CA LEU A 118 -11.27 -16.02 2.52
C LEU A 118 -10.01 -15.60 3.29
N GLN A 119 -9.70 -16.36 4.34
CA GLN A 119 -8.41 -16.27 5.04
C GLN A 119 -7.55 -17.45 4.62
N VAL A 120 -6.39 -17.15 4.03
CA VAL A 120 -5.48 -18.16 3.47
C VAL A 120 -4.21 -18.22 4.32
N TYR A 121 -4.02 -19.32 5.03
CA TYR A 121 -2.84 -19.58 5.83
C TYR A 121 -1.87 -20.45 5.04
N THR A 122 -0.60 -20.05 5.00
CA THR A 122 0.46 -20.78 4.30
C THR A 122 1.65 -21.00 5.22
N ALA A 123 2.48 -21.99 4.91
CA ALA A 123 3.70 -22.29 5.65
C ALA A 123 4.91 -21.43 5.22
N VAL A 124 4.70 -20.37 4.42
CA VAL A 124 5.81 -19.55 3.92
C VAL A 124 6.48 -18.77 5.05
N ASN A 125 7.80 -18.85 5.11
CA ASN A 125 8.62 -17.96 5.91
C ASN A 125 9.18 -16.85 5.03
N ILE A 126 8.80 -15.60 5.31
CA ILE A 126 9.14 -14.42 4.49
C ILE A 126 10.66 -14.25 4.41
N GLU A 127 11.38 -14.40 5.52
CA GLU A 127 12.84 -14.22 5.54
C GLU A 127 13.57 -15.31 4.74
N MET A 128 13.14 -16.56 4.87
CA MET A 128 13.68 -17.65 4.06
C MET A 128 13.40 -17.43 2.57
N GLN A 129 12.22 -16.94 2.21
CA GLN A 129 11.86 -16.65 0.82
C GLN A 129 12.70 -15.51 0.23
N LYS A 130 13.00 -14.48 1.01
CA LYS A 130 13.92 -13.40 0.62
C LYS A 130 15.34 -13.92 0.35
N ILE A 131 15.85 -14.77 1.25
CA ILE A 131 17.17 -15.39 1.09
C ILE A 131 17.20 -16.26 -0.16
N ALA A 132 16.22 -17.13 -0.34
CA ALA A 132 16.13 -18.00 -1.53
C ALA A 132 16.09 -17.19 -2.83
N ARG A 133 15.29 -16.12 -2.88
CA ARG A 133 15.22 -15.21 -4.04
C ARG A 133 16.58 -14.58 -4.34
N ARG A 134 17.27 -14.09 -3.33
CA ARG A 134 18.60 -13.47 -3.50
C ARG A 134 19.62 -14.47 -4.02
N GLU A 135 19.66 -15.69 -3.47
CA GLU A 135 20.63 -16.71 -3.89
C GLU A 135 20.33 -17.23 -5.31
N ILE A 136 19.04 -17.38 -5.69
CA ILE A 136 18.66 -17.71 -7.05
C ILE A 136 19.10 -16.61 -8.04
N GLN A 137 18.84 -15.33 -7.72
CA GLN A 137 19.27 -14.22 -8.57
C GLN A 137 20.80 -14.18 -8.76
N LYS A 138 21.54 -14.41 -7.68
CA LYS A 138 23.00 -14.50 -7.71
C LYS A 138 23.47 -15.66 -8.60
N GLY A 139 22.89 -16.85 -8.41
CA GLY A 139 23.22 -18.04 -9.21
C GLY A 139 22.90 -17.86 -10.69
N LEU A 140 21.78 -17.24 -11.03
CA LEU A 140 21.41 -16.91 -12.41
C LEU A 140 22.39 -15.90 -13.03
N PHE A 141 22.80 -14.88 -12.29
CA PHE A 141 23.77 -13.91 -12.76
C PHE A 141 25.17 -14.54 -13.00
N GLU A 142 25.60 -15.47 -12.13
CA GLU A 142 26.83 -16.24 -12.33
C GLU A 142 26.73 -17.19 -13.53
N LEU A 143 25.56 -17.78 -13.76
CA LEU A 143 25.31 -18.59 -14.93
C LEU A 143 25.37 -17.77 -16.22
N ASP A 144 24.74 -16.62 -16.27
CA ASP A 144 24.79 -15.69 -17.39
C ASP A 144 26.21 -15.29 -17.74
N LYS A 145 27.03 -14.96 -16.74
CA LYS A 145 28.45 -14.67 -16.97
C LYS A 145 29.20 -15.84 -17.59
N ARG A 146 28.96 -17.05 -17.10
CA ARG A 146 29.59 -18.26 -17.67
C ARG A 146 29.11 -18.55 -19.09
N SER A 147 27.86 -18.19 -19.41
CA SER A 147 27.27 -18.30 -20.75
C SER A 147 27.68 -17.19 -21.71
N GLY A 148 28.56 -16.28 -21.27
CA GLY A 148 29.14 -15.23 -22.11
C GLY A 148 28.47 -13.85 -21.99
N PHE A 149 27.48 -13.68 -21.11
CA PHE A 149 26.90 -12.36 -20.86
C PHE A 149 27.90 -11.43 -20.19
N ARG A 150 28.18 -10.30 -20.81
CA ARG A 150 29.18 -9.32 -20.35
C ARG A 150 28.56 -8.03 -19.75
N GLY A 151 27.24 -8.02 -19.51
CA GLY A 151 26.50 -6.87 -19.08
C GLY A 151 25.92 -6.05 -20.24
N PRO A 152 25.26 -4.93 -19.95
CA PRO A 152 24.74 -4.05 -20.97
C PRO A 152 25.87 -3.48 -21.81
N LEU A 153 25.68 -3.43 -23.13
CA LEU A 153 26.68 -2.91 -24.08
C LEU A 153 26.89 -1.40 -23.88
N GLN A 154 25.82 -0.69 -23.55
CA GLN A 154 25.82 0.75 -23.42
C GLN A 154 24.73 1.22 -22.45
N GLN A 155 25.00 2.30 -21.72
CA GLN A 155 23.99 3.01 -20.95
C GLN A 155 23.55 4.24 -21.74
N ILE A 156 22.27 4.31 -22.07
CA ILE A 156 21.68 5.41 -22.84
C ILE A 156 20.71 6.21 -21.98
N LYS A 157 20.54 7.49 -22.28
CA LYS A 157 19.59 8.34 -21.60
C LYS A 157 18.16 7.97 -22.02
N PRO A 158 17.14 8.19 -21.17
CA PRO A 158 15.74 7.90 -21.53
C PRO A 158 15.27 8.52 -22.84
N GLU A 159 15.79 9.71 -23.17
CA GLU A 159 15.47 10.48 -24.38
C GLU A 159 16.04 9.84 -25.67
N GLU A 160 17.06 9.00 -25.54
CA GLU A 160 17.76 8.33 -26.65
C GLU A 160 17.24 6.92 -26.93
N ILE A 161 16.36 6.39 -26.08
CA ILE A 161 15.87 4.99 -26.16
C ILE A 161 15.19 4.73 -27.50
N GLU A 162 14.34 5.65 -27.95
CA GLU A 162 13.52 5.49 -29.15
C GLU A 162 14.38 5.47 -30.42
N SER A 163 15.36 6.38 -30.51
CA SER A 163 16.31 6.44 -31.62
C SER A 163 17.23 5.22 -31.64
N PHE A 164 17.71 4.78 -30.49
CA PHE A 164 18.55 3.61 -30.36
C PHE A 164 17.81 2.33 -30.77
N SER A 165 16.55 2.17 -30.36
CA SER A 165 15.73 0.99 -30.72
C SER A 165 15.50 0.89 -32.22
N GLN A 166 15.33 2.02 -32.92
CA GLN A 166 15.19 2.05 -34.39
C GLN A 166 16.49 1.66 -35.11
N THR A 167 17.64 2.04 -34.56
CA THR A 167 18.94 1.72 -35.15
C THR A 167 19.24 0.20 -35.03
N VAL A 168 18.93 -0.39 -33.88
CA VAL A 168 19.16 -1.83 -33.64
C VAL A 168 18.21 -2.74 -34.43
N GLN A 169 17.02 -2.25 -34.81
CA GLN A 169 16.06 -3.01 -35.64
C GLN A 169 16.42 -3.02 -37.14
N THR A 170 17.35 -2.17 -37.55
CA THR A 170 17.80 -2.04 -38.95
C THR A 170 19.12 -2.78 -39.28
N GLU A 171 19.78 -3.33 -38.28
CA GLU A 171 20.91 -4.25 -38.39
C GLU A 171 20.46 -5.71 -38.25
#